data_be8bdad9105c592795b9a73429faf29a
#
_entry.id   be8bdad9105c592795b9a73429faf29a
#
_cell.length_a   1.000
_cell.length_b   1.000
_cell.length_c   1.000
_cell.angle_alpha   90.00
_cell.angle_beta   90.00
_cell.angle_gamma   90.00
#
_symmetry.space_group_name_H-M   'P 1'
#
loop_
_entity.id
_entity.type
_entity.pdbx_description
1 polymer ?
#
loop_
_entity_poly.entity_id
_entity_poly.type
_entity_poly.pdbx_seq_one_letter_code
_entity_poly.pdbx_strand_id
1 'polypeptide(L)'
;MRPPFTYVRWPHRARVIGPRFIPYLDAAGEPFEASVRIRMGAREFCTFAHVEGYEHVEPDDHLLGRFWVEIDGHRWAKTFLGTDEIHLLRICLWFAGDWLIRIAQQEGLTLLPERATPVTAWPQLFERQP
;
A
#
# COMPACT_ATOMS: atom_id res chain seq x y z
N MET A 1 -2.21 26.15 19.42
CA MET A 1 -2.93 24.87 19.39
C MET A 1 -3.18 24.47 17.95
N ARG A 2 -2.81 23.27 17.58
CA ARG A 2 -3.10 22.78 16.23
C ARG A 2 -4.57 22.42 16.13
N PRO A 3 -5.28 22.89 15.09
CA PRO A 3 -6.66 22.48 14.90
C PRO A 3 -6.73 20.98 14.60
N PRO A 4 -7.82 20.32 14.98
CA PRO A 4 -8.04 18.92 14.62
C PRO A 4 -8.38 18.83 13.13
N PHE A 5 -7.38 18.62 12.31
CA PHE A 5 -7.59 18.50 10.88
C PHE A 5 -8.15 17.13 10.53
N THR A 6 -9.01 17.10 9.57
CA THR A 6 -9.70 15.90 9.14
C THR A 6 -9.29 15.44 7.75
N TYR A 7 -8.29 16.06 7.15
CA TYR A 7 -7.79 15.64 5.84
C TYR A 7 -6.31 15.92 5.67
N VAL A 8 -5.65 15.12 4.86
CA VAL A 8 -4.28 15.35 4.41
C VAL A 8 -4.36 15.94 3.01
N ARG A 9 -3.76 17.11 2.84
CA ARG A 9 -3.72 17.76 1.54
C ARG A 9 -2.55 17.20 0.73
N TRP A 10 -2.87 16.54 -0.37
CA TRP A 10 -1.87 16.04 -1.29
C TRP A 10 -1.40 17.15 -2.22
N PRO A 11 -0.08 17.28 -2.43
CA PRO A 11 0.43 18.22 -3.43
C PRO A 11 0.09 17.73 -4.84
N HIS A 12 -0.11 18.66 -5.77
CA HIS A 12 -0.38 18.29 -7.15
C HIS A 12 0.79 17.60 -7.84
N ARG A 13 1.98 17.66 -7.27
CA ARG A 13 3.18 16.93 -7.74
C ARG A 13 3.31 15.54 -7.15
N ALA A 14 2.35 15.09 -6.36
CA ALA A 14 2.39 13.74 -5.80
C ALA A 14 2.44 12.71 -6.93
N ARG A 15 3.38 11.77 -6.83
CA ARG A 15 3.54 10.72 -7.82
C ARG A 15 2.64 9.55 -7.49
N VAL A 16 2.09 8.94 -8.53
CA VAL A 16 1.32 7.70 -8.40
C VAL A 16 2.15 6.57 -9.01
N ILE A 17 2.36 5.52 -8.23
CA ILE A 17 3.07 4.30 -8.62
C ILE A 17 2.04 3.20 -8.79
N GLY A 18 2.05 2.54 -9.93
CA GLY A 18 1.05 1.53 -10.28
C GLY A 18 -0.12 2.10 -11.05
N PRO A 19 -1.25 1.38 -11.14
CA PRO A 19 -1.53 0.15 -10.40
C PRO A 19 -0.67 -1.02 -10.84
N ARG A 20 -0.31 -1.85 -9.87
CA ARG A 20 0.24 -3.18 -10.12
C ARG A 20 -0.87 -4.19 -9.97
N PHE A 21 -1.08 -5.00 -11.00
CA PHE A 21 -2.07 -6.08 -10.96
C PHE A 21 -1.38 -7.38 -10.57
N ILE A 22 -2.00 -8.11 -9.65
CA ILE A 22 -1.45 -9.35 -9.12
C ILE A 22 -2.48 -10.44 -9.38
N PRO A 23 -2.19 -11.39 -10.29
CA PRO A 23 -3.12 -12.48 -10.59
C PRO A 23 -3.36 -13.37 -9.37
N TYR A 24 -4.60 -13.84 -9.23
CA TYR A 24 -4.93 -14.83 -8.22
C TYR A 24 -6.04 -15.74 -8.71
N LEU A 25 -6.14 -16.93 -8.11
CA LEU A 25 -7.25 -17.84 -8.30
C LEU A 25 -8.16 -17.74 -7.09
N ASP A 26 -9.48 -17.73 -7.34
CA ASP A 26 -10.46 -17.81 -6.24
C ASP A 26 -10.58 -19.24 -5.70
N ALA A 27 -11.45 -19.45 -4.72
CA ALA A 27 -11.65 -20.77 -4.13
C ALA A 27 -12.15 -21.82 -5.10
N ALA A 28 -12.80 -21.40 -6.20
CA ALA A 28 -13.26 -22.25 -7.28
C ALA A 28 -12.22 -22.45 -8.39
N GLY A 29 -11.04 -21.83 -8.27
CA GLY A 29 -9.98 -21.90 -9.29
C GLY A 29 -10.14 -20.93 -10.44
N GLU A 30 -11.08 -19.98 -10.35
CA GLU A 30 -11.28 -18.98 -11.39
C GLU A 30 -10.26 -17.84 -11.29
N PRO A 31 -9.72 -17.34 -12.42
CA PRO A 31 -8.71 -16.31 -12.40
C PRO A 31 -9.29 -14.90 -12.22
N PHE A 32 -8.65 -14.13 -11.36
CA PHE A 32 -8.93 -12.71 -11.13
C PHE A 32 -7.64 -11.95 -10.92
N GLU A 33 -7.74 -10.63 -10.76
CA GLU A 33 -6.60 -9.78 -10.47
C GLU A 33 -6.86 -8.92 -9.24
N ALA A 34 -5.87 -8.90 -8.32
CA ALA A 34 -5.79 -7.91 -7.26
C ALA A 34 -5.05 -6.67 -7.79
N SER A 35 -5.17 -5.55 -7.11
CA SER A 35 -4.47 -4.32 -7.48
C SER A 35 -3.80 -3.65 -6.30
N VAL A 36 -2.64 -3.05 -6.56
CA VAL A 36 -1.88 -2.23 -5.59
C VAL A 36 -1.50 -0.93 -6.26
N ARG A 37 -1.77 0.19 -5.58
CA ARG A 37 -1.39 1.51 -6.04
C ARG A 37 -0.83 2.30 -4.86
N ILE A 38 0.22 3.10 -5.10
CA ILE A 38 0.87 3.91 -4.08
C ILE A 38 0.93 5.35 -4.56
N ARG A 39 0.67 6.28 -3.66
CA ARG A 39 0.84 7.71 -3.90
C ARG A 39 1.82 8.27 -2.90
N MET A 40 2.81 9.03 -3.39
CA MET A 40 3.80 9.71 -2.56
C MET A 40 3.69 11.20 -2.74
N GLY A 41 3.65 11.92 -1.63
CA GLY A 41 3.52 13.37 -1.59
C GLY A 41 4.72 14.07 -1.00
N ALA A 42 4.74 15.39 -1.11
CA ALA A 42 5.78 16.22 -0.57
C ALA A 42 5.57 16.54 0.93
N ARG A 43 6.65 16.90 1.60
CA ARG A 43 6.70 17.12 3.05
C ARG A 43 5.82 18.25 3.55
N GLU A 44 5.75 19.34 2.81
CA GLU A 44 5.07 20.57 3.23
C GLU A 44 3.56 20.43 3.42
N PHE A 45 2.99 19.33 2.97
CA PHE A 45 1.56 19.08 3.07
C PHE A 45 1.19 18.07 4.13
N CYS A 46 2.15 17.60 4.92
CA CYS A 46 1.86 16.65 5.98
C CYS A 46 1.20 17.35 7.16
N THR A 47 0.08 16.80 7.61
CA THR A 47 -0.61 17.21 8.84
C THR A 47 -0.82 15.97 9.69
N PHE A 48 -0.14 15.90 10.83
CA PHE A 48 -0.06 14.66 11.60
C PHE A 48 -1.34 14.22 12.25
N ALA A 49 -2.27 15.15 12.47
CA ALA A 49 -3.56 14.79 13.02
C ALA A 49 -4.33 13.75 12.16
N HIS A 50 -3.85 13.48 10.94
CA HIS A 50 -4.51 12.56 10.01
C HIS A 50 -3.71 11.31 9.71
N VAL A 51 -2.52 11.19 10.24
CA VAL A 51 -1.69 10.03 10.02
C VAL A 51 -1.62 9.28 11.33
N GLU A 52 -2.48 8.28 11.46
CA GLU A 52 -2.57 7.48 12.67
C GLU A 52 -1.21 6.89 13.06
N GLY A 53 -0.86 7.04 14.31
CA GLY A 53 0.41 6.57 14.84
C GLY A 53 1.56 7.56 14.73
N TYR A 54 1.35 8.73 14.10
CA TYR A 54 2.41 9.72 13.86
C TYR A 54 2.14 11.07 14.50
N GLU A 55 1.27 11.13 15.50
CA GLU A 55 0.84 12.39 16.14
C GLU A 55 1.97 13.16 16.83
N HIS A 56 3.07 12.48 17.12
CA HIS A 56 4.23 13.07 17.79
C HIS A 56 5.41 13.36 16.86
N VAL A 57 5.25 13.12 15.58
CA VAL A 57 6.33 13.24 14.61
C VAL A 57 6.31 14.63 13.96
N GLU A 58 7.48 15.27 13.80
CA GLU A 58 7.56 16.57 13.14
C GLU A 58 7.37 16.44 11.63
N PRO A 59 6.53 17.32 11.02
CA PRO A 59 6.16 17.19 9.60
C PRO A 59 7.31 17.43 8.61
N ASP A 60 8.21 18.35 8.97
CA ASP A 60 9.18 18.88 8.01
C ASP A 60 10.20 17.84 7.50
N ASP A 61 10.39 16.75 8.25
CA ASP A 61 11.39 15.76 7.94
C ASP A 61 10.84 14.49 7.30
N HIS A 62 9.55 14.49 6.94
CA HIS A 62 8.90 13.28 6.48
C HIS A 62 8.15 13.47 5.18
N LEU A 63 8.14 12.42 4.38
CA LEU A 63 7.30 12.31 3.19
C LEU A 63 6.02 11.57 3.53
N LEU A 64 4.94 11.96 2.88
CA LEU A 64 3.64 11.33 3.02
C LEU A 64 3.44 10.29 1.92
N GLY A 65 3.01 9.09 2.29
CA GLY A 65 2.68 8.03 1.35
C GLY A 65 1.38 7.35 1.71
N ARG A 66 0.62 6.97 0.69
CA ARG A 66 -0.61 6.23 0.86
C ARG A 66 -0.69 5.12 -0.16
N PHE A 67 -1.13 3.96 0.27
CA PHE A 67 -1.39 2.87 -0.67
C PHE A 67 -2.88 2.49 -0.66
N TRP A 68 -3.28 1.89 -1.75
CA TRP A 68 -4.60 1.30 -1.92
C TRP A 68 -4.42 -0.12 -2.44
N VAL A 69 -5.14 -1.04 -1.85
CA VAL A 69 -5.15 -2.44 -2.28
C VAL A 69 -6.58 -2.93 -2.43
N GLU A 70 -6.79 -3.79 -3.41
CA GLU A 70 -8.09 -4.40 -3.64
C GLU A 70 -7.90 -5.85 -4.07
N ILE A 71 -8.65 -6.76 -3.45
CA ILE A 71 -8.69 -8.18 -3.81
C ILE A 71 -10.06 -8.74 -3.41
N ASP A 72 -10.73 -9.41 -4.33
CA ASP A 72 -12.00 -10.12 -4.08
C ASP A 72 -13.04 -9.26 -3.36
N GLY A 73 -13.17 -7.99 -3.78
CA GLY A 73 -14.10 -7.05 -3.14
C GLY A 73 -13.60 -6.45 -1.83
N HIS A 74 -12.53 -6.96 -1.25
CA HIS A 74 -11.89 -6.37 -0.08
C HIS A 74 -11.02 -5.20 -0.51
N ARG A 75 -11.17 -4.08 0.18
CA ARG A 75 -10.41 -2.85 -0.10
C ARG A 75 -9.77 -2.34 1.18
N TRP A 76 -8.55 -1.85 1.04
CA TRP A 76 -7.86 -1.23 2.16
C TRP A 76 -6.94 -0.13 1.66
N ALA A 77 -6.81 0.90 2.50
CA ALA A 77 -5.90 2.00 2.25
C ALA A 77 -5.30 2.46 3.57
N LYS A 78 -4.04 2.86 3.55
CA LYS A 78 -3.39 3.41 4.72
C LYS A 78 -2.35 4.44 4.33
N THR A 79 -2.19 5.45 5.19
CA THR A 79 -1.24 6.54 5.01
C THR A 79 -0.09 6.37 6.00
N PHE A 80 1.14 6.56 5.51
CA PHE A 80 2.35 6.48 6.30
C PHE A 80 3.22 7.70 6.09
N LEU A 81 4.10 7.95 7.07
CA LEU A 81 5.19 8.89 6.95
C LEU A 81 6.50 8.12 6.82
N GLY A 82 7.37 8.58 5.95
CA GLY A 82 8.70 8.01 5.76
C GLY A 82 9.77 9.09 5.66
N THR A 83 11.01 8.71 5.92
CA THR A 83 12.13 9.64 5.90
C THR A 83 12.58 10.01 4.49
N ASP A 84 12.40 9.09 3.55
CA ASP A 84 12.68 9.29 2.13
C ASP A 84 11.76 8.41 1.28
N GLU A 85 11.85 8.55 -0.03
CA GLU A 85 10.97 7.81 -0.95
C GLU A 85 11.19 6.30 -0.89
N ILE A 86 12.43 5.87 -0.74
CA ILE A 86 12.75 4.43 -0.68
C ILE A 86 12.16 3.81 0.57
N HIS A 87 12.36 4.44 1.71
CA HIS A 87 11.80 4.00 2.99
C HIS A 87 10.28 3.92 2.93
N LEU A 88 9.65 4.96 2.41
CA LEU A 88 8.20 5.06 2.31
C LEU A 88 7.62 4.00 1.37
N LEU A 89 8.25 3.81 0.21
CA LEU A 89 7.84 2.78 -0.74
C LEU A 89 7.93 1.38 -0.11
N ARG A 90 9.01 1.11 0.59
CA ARG A 90 9.20 -0.16 1.27
C ARG A 90 8.11 -0.44 2.31
N ILE A 91 7.79 0.56 3.14
CA ILE A 91 6.72 0.46 4.14
C ILE A 91 5.38 0.16 3.46
N CYS A 92 5.04 0.91 2.43
CA CYS A 92 3.78 0.73 1.72
C CYS A 92 3.67 -0.65 1.08
N LEU A 93 4.73 -1.12 0.43
CA LEU A 93 4.76 -2.45 -0.18
C LEU A 93 4.64 -3.55 0.86
N TRP A 94 5.33 -3.40 1.99
CA TRP A 94 5.27 -4.40 3.06
C TRP A 94 3.86 -4.54 3.62
N PHE A 95 3.23 -3.43 3.96
CA PHE A 95 1.86 -3.47 4.52
C PHE A 95 0.83 -3.91 3.49
N ALA A 96 0.94 -3.42 2.25
CA ALA A 96 0.04 -3.81 1.17
C ALA A 96 0.15 -5.30 0.88
N GLY A 97 1.37 -5.81 0.75
CA GLY A 97 1.62 -7.22 0.47
C GLY A 97 1.19 -8.13 1.61
N ASP A 98 1.51 -7.77 2.85
CA ASP A 98 1.12 -8.54 4.01
C ASP A 98 -0.41 -8.64 4.14
N TRP A 99 -1.11 -7.53 3.90
CA TRP A 99 -2.57 -7.52 3.93
C TRP A 99 -3.17 -8.40 2.83
N LEU A 100 -2.65 -8.30 1.60
CA LEU A 100 -3.13 -9.14 0.50
C LEU A 100 -2.96 -10.63 0.80
N ILE A 101 -1.83 -11.01 1.36
CA ILE A 101 -1.54 -12.40 1.73
C ILE A 101 -2.52 -12.87 2.81
N ARG A 102 -2.78 -12.05 3.82
CA ARG A 102 -3.72 -12.38 4.89
C ARG A 102 -5.14 -12.58 4.38
N ILE A 103 -5.61 -11.67 3.53
CA ILE A 103 -6.95 -11.78 2.93
C ILE A 103 -7.02 -13.03 2.05
N ALA A 104 -6.00 -13.29 1.25
CA ALA A 104 -5.97 -14.49 0.42
C ALA A 104 -6.07 -15.76 1.26
N GLN A 105 -5.35 -15.83 2.37
CA GLN A 105 -5.42 -16.97 3.29
C GLN A 105 -6.81 -17.14 3.92
N GLN A 106 -7.42 -16.03 4.35
CA GLN A 106 -8.76 -16.06 4.94
C GLN A 106 -9.84 -16.50 3.96
N GLU A 107 -9.75 -16.05 2.71
CA GLU A 107 -10.77 -16.28 1.68
C GLU A 107 -10.47 -17.49 0.80
N GLY A 108 -9.40 -18.22 1.06
CA GLY A 108 -9.03 -19.38 0.26
C GLY A 108 -8.56 -19.03 -1.15
N LEU A 109 -7.97 -17.86 -1.34
CA LEU A 109 -7.44 -17.40 -2.62
C LEU A 109 -5.99 -17.81 -2.79
N THR A 110 -5.54 -17.99 -4.03
CA THR A 110 -4.16 -18.35 -4.34
C THR A 110 -3.53 -17.23 -5.16
N LEU A 111 -2.59 -16.50 -4.57
CA LEU A 111 -1.87 -15.42 -5.24
C LEU A 111 -0.80 -15.99 -6.17
N LEU A 112 -0.78 -15.54 -7.43
CA LEU A 112 0.12 -16.01 -8.49
C LEU A 112 0.72 -14.81 -9.23
N PRO A 113 1.69 -14.07 -8.64
CA PRO A 113 2.10 -12.80 -9.22
C PRO A 113 2.68 -12.92 -10.63
N GLU A 114 3.82 -13.56 -10.83
CA GLU A 114 4.40 -13.75 -12.15
C GLU A 114 4.70 -15.23 -12.45
N ARG A 115 4.65 -16.07 -11.45
CA ARG A 115 4.80 -17.52 -11.58
C ARG A 115 3.58 -18.20 -11.00
N ALA A 116 3.27 -19.35 -11.54
CA ALA A 116 2.21 -20.20 -11.01
C ALA A 116 2.66 -20.92 -9.72
N THR A 117 3.26 -20.19 -8.80
CA THR A 117 3.70 -20.68 -7.49
C THR A 117 3.02 -19.88 -6.40
N PRO A 118 2.49 -20.53 -5.35
CA PRO A 118 1.86 -19.82 -4.25
C PRO A 118 2.80 -18.85 -3.56
N VAL A 119 2.26 -17.72 -3.14
CA VAL A 119 3.00 -16.67 -2.46
C VAL A 119 2.85 -16.84 -0.95
N THR A 120 3.96 -16.80 -0.22
CA THR A 120 3.99 -16.92 1.24
C THR A 120 4.53 -15.67 1.93
N ALA A 121 5.19 -14.77 1.21
CA ALA A 121 5.76 -13.55 1.76
C ALA A 121 5.57 -12.39 0.78
N TRP A 122 5.41 -11.19 1.33
CA TRP A 122 5.10 -9.99 0.55
C TRP A 122 6.08 -9.66 -0.59
N PRO A 123 7.42 -9.88 -0.44
CA PRO A 123 8.33 -9.54 -1.54
C PRO A 123 8.01 -10.27 -2.83
N GLN A 124 7.52 -11.51 -2.74
CA GLN A 124 7.19 -12.32 -3.91
C GLN A 124 6.11 -11.71 -4.79
N LEU A 125 5.24 -10.86 -4.20
CA LEU A 125 4.17 -10.18 -4.94
C LEU A 125 4.72 -9.12 -5.89
N PHE A 126 5.88 -8.55 -5.60
CA PHE A 126 6.42 -7.40 -6.31
C PHE A 126 7.71 -7.69 -7.05
N GLU A 127 8.23 -8.90 -6.93
CA GLU A 127 9.41 -9.31 -7.65
C GLU A 127 9.11 -9.50 -9.13
N ARG A 128 10.05 -9.03 -9.95
CA ARG A 128 10.00 -9.29 -11.38
C ARG A 128 10.73 -10.59 -11.67
N GLN A 129 10.10 -11.48 -12.41
CA GLN A 129 10.73 -12.73 -12.81
C GLN A 129 11.73 -12.47 -13.93
N PRO A 130 12.91 -13.09 -13.86
CA PRO A 130 13.88 -13.00 -14.96
C PRO A 130 13.39 -13.70 -16.24
#